data_a2a378c69b5860668c6617396123a856
#
_entry.id   a2a378c69b5860668c6617396123a856
#
_cell.length_a   1.000
_cell.length_b   1.000
_cell.length_c   1.000
_cell.angle_alpha   90.00
_cell.angle_beta   90.00
_cell.angle_gamma   90.00
#
_symmetry.space_group_name_H-M   'P 1'
#
loop_
_entity.id
_entity.type
_entity.pdbx_description
1 polymer ?
#
loop_
_entity_poly.entity_id
_entity_poly.type
_entity_poly.pdbx_seq_one_letter_code
_entity_poly.pdbx_strand_id
1 'polypeptide(L)'
;MAKMRRGHAIGKSLAAVVLALVTYVGLQYGTMLRDLDRAASAYSQGDLEGALRLYDGVESRLRGHAAMRLIPAADRQTLFLNQARLLYSLKRYDDAVDRLGREEAISGVATDGRFFLLRGNITYRRARAKWDDAPKVDLQTMNLAANVFQDAVSSCEDSFQQSLESNPNDWDAKYNLEFMHSLRRTLGGSALDKTKMLEKDVAPTTALPPELVG
;
A
#
# COMPACT_ATOMS: atom_id res chain seq x y z
N MET A 1 -46.79 31.05 -27.61
CA MET A 1 -45.84 31.60 -26.58
C MET A 1 -45.65 30.70 -25.33
N ALA A 2 -46.54 29.79 -24.96
CA ALA A 2 -46.43 28.92 -23.78
C ALA A 2 -45.33 27.84 -23.88
N LYS A 3 -45.02 27.34 -25.07
CA LYS A 3 -44.00 26.26 -25.30
C LYS A 3 -42.58 26.75 -25.04
N MET A 4 -42.28 28.02 -25.30
CA MET A 4 -40.94 28.61 -25.09
C MET A 4 -40.62 28.85 -23.59
N ARG A 5 -41.62 29.15 -22.75
CA ARG A 5 -41.42 29.32 -21.30
C ARG A 5 -41.13 28.04 -20.55
N ARG A 6 -41.68 26.90 -21.01
CA ARG A 6 -41.42 25.56 -20.39
C ARG A 6 -39.95 25.09 -20.63
N GLY A 7 -39.36 25.35 -21.79
CA GLY A 7 -37.97 25.00 -22.07
C GLY A 7 -36.96 25.73 -21.16
N HIS A 8 -37.20 27.00 -20.89
CA HIS A 8 -36.34 27.80 -20.00
C HIS A 8 -36.47 27.37 -18.51
N ALA A 9 -37.65 26.94 -18.07
CA ALA A 9 -37.82 26.43 -16.72
C ALA A 9 -37.11 25.10 -16.51
N ILE A 10 -37.20 24.17 -17.48
CA ILE A 10 -36.52 22.89 -17.44
C ILE A 10 -34.98 23.09 -17.44
N GLY A 11 -34.46 23.98 -18.27
CA GLY A 11 -33.02 24.30 -18.30
C GLY A 11 -32.50 24.85 -16.97
N LYS A 12 -33.25 25.74 -16.31
CA LYS A 12 -32.88 26.28 -15.01
C LYS A 12 -32.93 25.22 -13.90
N SER A 13 -33.91 24.34 -13.92
CA SER A 13 -34.01 23.23 -12.96
C SER A 13 -32.86 22.24 -13.13
N LEU A 14 -32.49 21.89 -14.35
CA LEU A 14 -31.35 21.02 -14.64
C LEU A 14 -30.04 21.65 -14.17
N ALA A 15 -29.81 22.91 -14.44
CA ALA A 15 -28.62 23.65 -13.98
C ALA A 15 -28.54 23.69 -12.44
N ALA A 16 -29.67 23.90 -11.75
CA ALA A 16 -29.70 23.87 -10.29
C ALA A 16 -29.36 22.49 -9.72
N VAL A 17 -29.86 21.41 -10.32
CA VAL A 17 -29.54 20.04 -9.92
C VAL A 17 -28.06 19.73 -10.14
N VAL A 18 -27.48 20.11 -11.29
CA VAL A 18 -26.07 19.92 -11.58
C VAL A 18 -25.21 20.69 -10.57
N LEU A 19 -25.56 21.95 -10.30
CA LEU A 19 -24.83 22.76 -9.32
C LEU A 19 -24.90 22.17 -7.91
N ALA A 20 -26.05 21.69 -7.49
CA ALA A 20 -26.22 21.02 -6.19
C ALA A 20 -25.37 19.73 -6.11
N LEU A 21 -25.32 18.94 -7.18
CA LEU A 21 -24.49 17.74 -7.26
C LEU A 21 -23.00 18.06 -7.16
N VAL A 22 -22.53 19.05 -7.92
CA VAL A 22 -21.13 19.51 -7.90
C VAL A 22 -20.75 20.02 -6.51
N THR A 23 -21.63 20.82 -5.89
CA THR A 23 -21.41 21.32 -4.52
C THR A 23 -21.35 20.16 -3.52
N TYR A 24 -22.25 19.21 -3.62
CA TYR A 24 -22.26 18.02 -2.75
C TYR A 24 -20.98 17.20 -2.89
N VAL A 25 -20.56 16.88 -4.11
CA VAL A 25 -19.30 16.17 -4.39
C VAL A 25 -18.09 16.94 -3.86
N GLY A 26 -18.05 18.27 -4.12
CA GLY A 26 -16.99 19.14 -3.63
C GLY A 26 -16.87 19.18 -2.10
N LEU A 27 -18.01 19.22 -1.39
CA LEU A 27 -18.03 19.17 0.07
C LEU A 27 -17.54 17.83 0.60
N GLN A 28 -17.98 16.72 0.00
CA GLN A 28 -17.53 15.37 0.37
C GLN A 28 -16.02 15.21 0.14
N TYR A 29 -15.53 15.67 -1.01
CA TYR A 29 -14.09 15.65 -1.33
C TYR A 29 -13.29 16.51 -0.34
N GLY A 30 -13.75 17.72 -0.03
CA GLY A 30 -13.11 18.59 0.95
C GLY A 30 -13.05 18.00 2.36
N THR A 31 -14.09 17.26 2.79
CA THR A 31 -14.06 16.55 4.07
C THR A 31 -13.07 15.38 4.05
N MET A 32 -12.99 14.66 2.94
CA MET A 32 -12.01 13.60 2.74
C MET A 32 -10.58 14.14 2.85
N LEU A 33 -10.23 15.21 2.13
CA LEU A 33 -8.90 15.81 2.20
C LEU A 33 -8.54 16.25 3.62
N ARG A 34 -9.49 16.85 4.36
CA ARG A 34 -9.27 17.23 5.75
C ARG A 34 -8.97 16.03 6.65
N ASP A 35 -9.63 14.90 6.44
CA ASP A 35 -9.37 13.71 7.25
C ASP A 35 -8.07 13.01 6.85
N LEU A 36 -7.66 13.09 5.59
CA LEU A 36 -6.32 12.67 5.15
C LEU A 36 -5.22 13.53 5.78
N ASP A 37 -5.41 14.85 5.86
CA ASP A 37 -4.48 15.76 6.52
C ASP A 37 -4.37 15.46 8.03
N ARG A 38 -5.51 15.20 8.70
CA ARG A 38 -5.52 14.74 10.09
C ARG A 38 -4.80 13.41 10.28
N ALA A 39 -4.98 12.47 9.36
CA ALA A 39 -4.29 11.20 9.40
C ALA A 39 -2.77 11.37 9.26
N ALA A 40 -2.32 12.24 8.35
CA ALA A 40 -0.91 12.58 8.20
C ALA A 40 -0.35 13.27 9.46
N SER A 41 -1.12 14.17 10.07
CA SER A 41 -0.76 14.81 11.34
C SER A 41 -0.64 13.79 12.49
N ALA A 42 -1.58 12.86 12.63
CA ALA A 42 -1.51 11.79 13.61
C ALA A 42 -0.27 10.91 13.40
N TYR A 43 0.04 10.57 12.13
CA TYR A 43 1.25 9.85 11.78
C TYR A 43 2.52 10.59 12.22
N SER A 44 2.62 11.89 11.94
CA SER A 44 3.78 12.71 12.31
C SER A 44 3.97 12.84 13.83
N GLN A 45 2.91 12.68 14.59
CA GLN A 45 2.91 12.64 16.05
C GLN A 45 3.21 11.25 16.64
N GLY A 46 3.37 10.23 15.79
CA GLY A 46 3.62 8.84 16.19
C GLY A 46 2.36 8.05 16.54
N ASP A 47 1.16 8.63 16.41
CA ASP A 47 -0.11 7.91 16.60
C ASP A 47 -0.48 7.12 15.34
N LEU A 48 0.24 6.01 15.13
CA LEU A 48 0.06 5.16 13.94
C LEU A 48 -1.34 4.52 13.89
N GLU A 49 -1.86 4.10 15.03
CA GLU A 49 -3.21 3.50 15.11
C GLU A 49 -4.30 4.56 14.89
N GLY A 50 -4.12 5.77 15.41
CA GLY A 50 -5.01 6.90 15.13
C GLY A 50 -5.03 7.27 13.66
N ALA A 51 -3.87 7.35 13.03
CA ALA A 51 -3.75 7.59 11.60
C ALA A 51 -4.45 6.50 10.79
N LEU A 52 -4.24 5.22 11.13
CA LEU A 52 -4.88 4.09 10.45
C LEU A 52 -6.41 4.16 10.54
N ARG A 53 -6.96 4.43 11.73
CA ARG A 53 -8.42 4.60 11.92
C ARG A 53 -9.00 5.73 11.05
N LEU A 54 -8.27 6.84 10.91
CA LEU A 54 -8.69 7.95 10.05
C LEU A 54 -8.71 7.55 8.58
N TYR A 55 -7.68 6.85 8.08
CA TYR A 55 -7.65 6.32 6.72
C TYR A 55 -8.77 5.29 6.48
N ASP A 56 -9.03 4.40 7.43
CA ASP A 56 -10.13 3.42 7.35
C ASP A 56 -11.51 4.11 7.30
N GLY A 57 -11.66 5.21 8.02
CA GLY A 57 -12.86 6.06 7.95
C GLY A 57 -13.06 6.69 6.59
N VAL A 58 -11.99 7.16 5.95
CA VAL A 58 -12.04 7.69 4.58
C VAL A 58 -12.40 6.58 3.60
N GLU A 59 -11.76 5.40 3.67
CA GLU A 59 -12.05 4.25 2.83
C GLU A 59 -13.52 3.81 2.94
N SER A 60 -14.04 3.72 4.16
CA SER A 60 -15.44 3.34 4.41
C SER A 60 -16.42 4.30 3.71
N ARG A 61 -16.16 5.61 3.75
CA ARG A 61 -16.95 6.60 3.01
C ARG A 61 -16.83 6.44 1.51
N LEU A 62 -15.63 6.18 0.99
CA LEU A 62 -15.40 5.92 -0.43
C LEU A 62 -16.23 4.74 -0.94
N ARG A 63 -16.38 3.70 -0.14
CA ARG A 63 -17.20 2.53 -0.49
C ARG A 63 -18.69 2.79 -0.38
N GLY A 64 -19.10 3.59 0.59
CA GLY A 64 -20.51 3.85 0.89
C GLY A 64 -21.22 4.81 -0.08
N HIS A 65 -20.48 5.65 -0.83
CA HIS A 65 -21.06 6.72 -1.62
C HIS A 65 -20.69 6.60 -3.11
N ALA A 66 -21.68 6.42 -3.97
CA ALA A 66 -21.46 6.32 -5.43
C ALA A 66 -20.73 7.54 -6.01
N ALA A 67 -20.95 8.74 -5.46
CA ALA A 67 -20.25 9.97 -5.86
C ALA A 67 -18.72 9.91 -5.62
N MET A 68 -18.26 9.10 -4.68
CA MET A 68 -16.85 8.94 -4.37
C MET A 68 -16.11 8.10 -5.43
N ARG A 69 -16.82 7.44 -6.33
CA ARG A 69 -16.21 6.78 -7.52
C ARG A 69 -15.67 7.80 -8.53
N LEU A 70 -16.06 9.07 -8.39
CA LEU A 70 -15.58 10.18 -9.23
C LEU A 70 -14.20 10.69 -8.75
N ILE A 71 -13.70 10.25 -7.59
CA ILE A 71 -12.38 10.60 -7.10
C ILE A 71 -11.31 9.99 -8.01
N PRO A 72 -10.27 10.74 -8.35
CA PRO A 72 -9.17 10.24 -9.17
C PRO A 72 -8.59 8.93 -8.66
N ALA A 73 -8.26 8.03 -9.57
CA ALA A 73 -7.69 6.72 -9.20
C ALA A 73 -6.38 6.87 -8.41
N ALA A 74 -5.57 7.89 -8.74
CA ALA A 74 -4.31 8.19 -8.05
C ALA A 74 -4.51 8.51 -6.56
N ASP A 75 -5.54 9.29 -6.21
CA ASP A 75 -5.83 9.65 -4.81
C ASP A 75 -6.29 8.43 -4.01
N ARG A 76 -7.10 7.57 -4.64
CA ARG A 76 -7.52 6.30 -4.02
C ARG A 76 -6.33 5.36 -3.81
N GLN A 77 -5.44 5.28 -4.79
CA GLN A 77 -4.21 4.48 -4.70
C GLN A 77 -3.32 4.96 -3.57
N THR A 78 -3.11 6.27 -3.44
CA THR A 78 -2.33 6.86 -2.35
C THR A 78 -2.93 6.54 -0.98
N LEU A 79 -4.27 6.56 -0.85
CA LEU A 79 -4.95 6.15 0.38
C LEU A 79 -4.57 4.71 0.79
N PHE A 80 -4.69 3.75 -0.12
CA PHE A 80 -4.38 2.34 0.17
C PHE A 80 -2.89 2.11 0.45
N LEU A 81 -2.00 2.80 -0.27
CA LEU A 81 -0.56 2.75 -0.01
C LEU A 81 -0.22 3.26 1.39
N ASN A 82 -0.85 4.36 1.82
CA ASN A 82 -0.64 4.91 3.17
C ASN A 82 -1.16 3.97 4.26
N GLN A 83 -2.32 3.33 4.05
CA GLN A 83 -2.82 2.31 4.97
C GLN A 83 -1.86 1.11 5.06
N ALA A 84 -1.38 0.60 3.92
CA ALA A 84 -0.44 -0.51 3.89
C ALA A 84 0.89 -0.16 4.57
N ARG A 85 1.40 1.07 4.40
CA ARG A 85 2.59 1.59 5.09
C ARG A 85 2.41 1.66 6.61
N LEU A 86 1.25 2.12 7.07
CA LEU A 86 0.91 2.15 8.50
C LEU A 86 0.86 0.75 9.08
N LEU A 87 0.20 -0.18 8.41
CA LEU A 87 0.15 -1.59 8.83
C LEU A 87 1.55 -2.22 8.87
N TYR A 88 2.39 -1.91 7.87
CA TYR A 88 3.80 -2.31 7.86
C TYR A 88 4.56 -1.75 9.07
N SER A 89 4.40 -0.46 9.39
CA SER A 89 5.04 0.20 10.54
C SER A 89 4.56 -0.38 11.87
N LEU A 90 3.29 -0.81 11.94
CA LEU A 90 2.70 -1.51 13.09
C LEU A 90 3.09 -3.00 13.15
N LYS A 91 3.93 -3.48 12.24
CA LYS A 91 4.32 -4.90 12.07
C LYS A 91 3.14 -5.85 11.78
N ARG A 92 2.02 -5.33 11.34
CA ARG A 92 0.83 -6.07 10.92
C ARG A 92 0.95 -6.47 9.45
N TYR A 93 1.93 -7.34 9.15
CA TYR A 93 2.34 -7.63 7.78
C TYR A 93 1.27 -8.38 6.97
N ASP A 94 0.52 -9.29 7.57
CA ASP A 94 -0.56 -10.01 6.88
C ASP A 94 -1.69 -9.04 6.49
N ASP A 95 -2.08 -8.14 7.39
CA ASP A 95 -3.08 -7.09 7.09
C ASP A 95 -2.58 -6.13 5.99
N ALA A 96 -1.28 -5.82 5.98
CA ALA A 96 -0.69 -4.98 4.94
C ALA A 96 -0.72 -5.64 3.56
N VAL A 97 -0.43 -6.95 3.47
CA VAL A 97 -0.56 -7.75 2.22
C VAL A 97 -2.01 -7.73 1.74
N ASP A 98 -2.97 -8.00 2.63
CA ASP A 98 -4.38 -8.00 2.29
C ASP A 98 -4.85 -6.62 1.79
N ARG A 99 -4.29 -5.55 2.36
CA ARG A 99 -4.61 -4.19 1.93
C ARG A 99 -4.11 -3.91 0.52
N LEU A 100 -2.86 -4.29 0.19
CA LEU A 100 -2.31 -4.16 -1.15
C LEU A 100 -3.05 -5.03 -2.18
N GLY A 101 -3.42 -6.25 -1.82
CA GLY A 101 -4.20 -7.13 -2.70
C GLY A 101 -5.59 -6.56 -3.04
N ARG A 102 -6.22 -5.83 -2.12
CA ARG A 102 -7.49 -5.13 -2.40
C ARG A 102 -7.31 -4.00 -3.39
N GLU A 103 -6.20 -3.27 -3.31
CA GLU A 103 -5.89 -2.20 -4.26
C GLU A 103 -5.69 -2.74 -5.67
N GLU A 104 -4.91 -3.80 -5.82
CA GLU A 104 -4.68 -4.46 -7.11
C GLU A 104 -6.00 -4.92 -7.75
N ALA A 105 -6.93 -5.44 -6.95
CA ALA A 105 -8.24 -5.88 -7.42
C ALA A 105 -9.18 -4.71 -7.81
N ILE A 106 -9.04 -3.55 -7.18
CA ILE A 106 -9.95 -2.40 -7.39
C ILE A 106 -9.46 -1.50 -8.53
N SER A 107 -8.17 -1.24 -8.61
CA SER A 107 -7.58 -0.31 -9.58
C SER A 107 -7.13 -0.96 -10.88
N GLY A 108 -7.17 -2.28 -10.94
CA GLY A 108 -6.95 -3.05 -12.17
C GLY A 108 -5.49 -3.30 -12.53
N VAL A 109 -4.57 -2.41 -12.23
CA VAL A 109 -3.11 -2.63 -12.39
C VAL A 109 -2.35 -1.62 -11.54
N ALA A 110 -1.52 -2.08 -10.63
CA ALA A 110 -0.55 -1.24 -9.99
C ALA A 110 0.56 -0.91 -11.01
N THR A 111 0.58 0.33 -11.46
CA THR A 111 1.64 0.87 -12.33
C THR A 111 2.64 1.74 -11.57
N ASP A 112 2.39 1.95 -10.27
CA ASP A 112 3.16 2.82 -9.42
C ASP A 112 4.33 2.04 -8.79
N GLY A 113 5.56 2.48 -9.05
CA GLY A 113 6.76 1.88 -8.46
C GLY A 113 6.72 1.80 -6.93
N ARG A 114 6.07 2.77 -6.28
CA ARG A 114 5.87 2.79 -4.81
C ARG A 114 5.07 1.60 -4.31
N PHE A 115 4.08 1.14 -5.08
CA PHE A 115 3.31 -0.06 -4.76
C PHE A 115 4.20 -1.29 -4.75
N PHE A 116 5.02 -1.48 -5.78
CA PHE A 116 5.91 -2.62 -5.88
C PHE A 116 7.02 -2.60 -4.83
N LEU A 117 7.62 -1.41 -4.57
CA LEU A 117 8.59 -1.24 -3.49
C LEU A 117 8.02 -1.65 -2.13
N LEU A 118 6.81 -1.15 -1.82
CA LEU A 118 6.15 -1.46 -0.56
C LEU A 118 5.77 -2.95 -0.47
N ARG A 119 5.29 -3.54 -1.57
CA ARG A 119 4.98 -4.98 -1.64
C ARG A 119 6.21 -5.84 -1.35
N GLY A 120 7.33 -5.52 -1.96
CA GLY A 120 8.60 -6.21 -1.70
C GLY A 120 9.02 -6.11 -0.22
N ASN A 121 8.98 -4.92 0.34
CA ASN A 121 9.33 -4.68 1.75
C ASN A 121 8.41 -5.46 2.72
N ILE A 122 7.10 -5.43 2.50
CA ILE A 122 6.13 -6.16 3.33
C ILE A 122 6.37 -7.66 3.21
N THR A 123 6.54 -8.18 1.99
CA THR A 123 6.77 -9.62 1.73
C THR A 123 8.03 -10.09 2.46
N TYR A 124 9.12 -9.33 2.39
CA TYR A 124 10.35 -9.65 3.11
C TYR A 124 10.14 -9.69 4.63
N ARG A 125 9.56 -8.63 5.21
CA ARG A 125 9.35 -8.54 6.66
C ARG A 125 8.40 -9.62 7.19
N ARG A 126 7.34 -9.91 6.43
CA ARG A 126 6.42 -11.01 6.73
C ARG A 126 7.13 -12.36 6.74
N ALA A 127 7.94 -12.63 5.70
CA ALA A 127 8.70 -13.86 5.61
C ALA A 127 9.74 -13.98 6.73
N ARG A 128 10.42 -12.86 7.05
CA ARG A 128 11.37 -12.79 8.15
C ARG A 128 10.71 -13.07 9.50
N ALA A 129 9.57 -12.46 9.79
CA ALA A 129 8.82 -12.72 11.01
C ALA A 129 8.41 -14.19 11.12
N LYS A 130 7.91 -14.79 10.03
CA LYS A 130 7.57 -16.22 9.99
C LYS A 130 8.78 -17.13 10.18
N TRP A 131 9.94 -16.74 9.65
CA TRP A 131 11.19 -17.45 9.90
C TRP A 131 11.60 -17.42 11.37
N ASP A 132 11.51 -16.22 11.99
CA ASP A 132 11.90 -16.03 13.39
C ASP A 132 10.98 -16.81 14.34
N ASP A 133 9.68 -16.90 14.03
CA ASP A 133 8.66 -17.62 14.79
C ASP A 133 8.63 -19.13 14.49
N ALA A 134 9.31 -19.60 13.43
CA ALA A 134 9.28 -21.00 13.04
C ALA A 134 9.94 -21.90 14.10
N PRO A 135 9.32 -23.04 14.45
CA PRO A 135 9.93 -24.00 15.37
C PRO A 135 11.19 -24.58 14.75
N LYS A 136 12.33 -24.39 15.42
CA LYS A 136 13.65 -24.88 14.98
C LYS A 136 14.00 -26.20 15.69
N VAL A 137 13.04 -27.14 15.68
CA VAL A 137 13.14 -28.41 16.48
C VAL A 137 13.94 -29.49 15.75
N ASP A 138 13.84 -29.53 14.42
CA ASP A 138 14.52 -30.54 13.60
C ASP A 138 14.93 -29.97 12.23
N LEU A 139 15.79 -30.72 11.51
CA LEU A 139 16.28 -30.28 10.18
C LEU A 139 15.16 -30.22 9.13
N GLN A 140 14.09 -30.98 9.26
CA GLN A 140 13.01 -30.99 8.29
C GLN A 140 12.19 -29.74 8.39
N THR A 141 11.80 -29.30 9.60
CA THR A 141 11.07 -28.06 9.85
C THR A 141 11.93 -26.84 9.48
N MET A 142 13.23 -26.86 9.79
CA MET A 142 14.16 -25.80 9.39
C MET A 142 14.29 -25.69 7.86
N ASN A 143 14.40 -26.82 7.15
CA ASN A 143 14.46 -26.79 5.69
C ASN A 143 13.16 -26.30 5.06
N LEU A 144 12.00 -26.68 5.59
CA LEU A 144 10.71 -26.18 5.12
C LEU A 144 10.61 -24.66 5.30
N ALA A 145 10.95 -24.16 6.47
CA ALA A 145 10.96 -22.72 6.74
C ALA A 145 11.96 -21.98 5.83
N ALA A 146 13.14 -22.56 5.57
CA ALA A 146 14.14 -21.98 4.67
C ALA A 146 13.64 -21.93 3.22
N ASN A 147 12.94 -22.93 2.74
CA ASN A 147 12.37 -22.95 1.40
C ASN A 147 11.28 -21.88 1.27
N VAL A 148 10.36 -21.78 2.23
CA VAL A 148 9.33 -20.73 2.25
C VAL A 148 9.96 -19.33 2.25
N PHE A 149 11.05 -19.14 3.00
CA PHE A 149 11.78 -17.90 3.02
C PHE A 149 12.47 -17.60 1.68
N GLN A 150 13.05 -18.62 1.04
CA GLN A 150 13.68 -18.49 -0.27
C GLN A 150 12.67 -18.12 -1.37
N ASP A 151 11.47 -18.69 -1.35
CA ASP A 151 10.38 -18.34 -2.27
C ASP A 151 9.95 -16.87 -2.06
N ALA A 152 9.89 -16.43 -0.80
CA ALA A 152 9.60 -15.03 -0.49
C ALA A 152 10.68 -14.08 -1.00
N VAL A 153 11.97 -14.45 -0.90
CA VAL A 153 13.09 -13.67 -1.46
C VAL A 153 12.93 -13.51 -2.97
N SER A 154 12.60 -14.58 -3.71
CA SER A 154 12.34 -14.50 -5.14
C SER A 154 11.17 -13.57 -5.48
N SER A 155 10.07 -13.65 -4.72
CA SER A 155 8.93 -12.74 -4.88
C SER A 155 9.27 -11.27 -4.58
N CYS A 156 10.22 -11.03 -3.65
CA CYS A 156 10.73 -9.68 -3.39
C CYS A 156 11.57 -9.16 -4.55
N GLU A 157 12.45 -10.00 -5.13
CA GLU A 157 13.23 -9.65 -6.33
C GLU A 157 12.31 -9.18 -7.45
N ASP A 158 11.28 -9.95 -7.78
CA ASP A 158 10.28 -9.59 -8.81
C ASP A 158 9.61 -8.25 -8.49
N SER A 159 9.26 -8.02 -7.22
CA SER A 159 8.62 -6.77 -6.81
C SER A 159 9.55 -5.56 -6.96
N PHE A 160 10.81 -5.67 -6.56
CA PHE A 160 11.78 -4.57 -6.70
C PHE A 160 12.17 -4.33 -8.17
N GLN A 161 12.21 -5.36 -9.00
CA GLN A 161 12.39 -5.20 -10.45
C GLN A 161 11.22 -4.42 -11.07
N GLN A 162 9.98 -4.78 -10.75
CA GLN A 162 8.79 -4.04 -11.19
C GLN A 162 8.79 -2.58 -10.70
N SER A 163 9.28 -2.33 -9.48
CA SER A 163 9.47 -0.96 -8.99
C SER A 163 10.44 -0.18 -9.87
N LEU A 164 11.58 -0.79 -10.24
CA LEU A 164 12.59 -0.17 -11.08
C LEU A 164 12.15 -0.02 -12.54
N GLU A 165 11.31 -0.90 -13.06
CA GLU A 165 10.69 -0.73 -14.38
C GLU A 165 9.80 0.53 -14.42
N SER A 166 9.12 0.83 -13.31
CA SER A 166 8.27 2.02 -13.17
C SER A 166 9.10 3.29 -12.87
N ASN A 167 10.16 3.16 -12.06
CA ASN A 167 11.07 4.25 -11.69
C ASN A 167 12.51 3.76 -11.63
N PRO A 168 13.26 3.84 -12.75
CA PRO A 168 14.65 3.37 -12.81
C PRO A 168 15.64 4.11 -11.89
N ASN A 169 15.24 5.25 -11.34
CA ASN A 169 16.06 6.05 -10.43
C ASN A 169 15.75 5.85 -8.95
N ASP A 170 14.88 4.90 -8.62
CA ASP A 170 14.55 4.57 -7.24
C ASP A 170 15.74 3.86 -6.56
N TRP A 171 16.45 4.59 -5.70
CA TRP A 171 17.61 4.08 -4.97
C TRP A 171 17.22 3.03 -3.92
N ASP A 172 16.06 3.16 -3.29
CA ASP A 172 15.60 2.18 -2.30
C ASP A 172 15.29 0.84 -2.98
N ALA A 173 14.66 0.87 -4.15
CA ALA A 173 14.41 -0.33 -4.94
C ALA A 173 15.72 -0.98 -5.42
N LYS A 174 16.70 -0.20 -5.87
CA LYS A 174 18.04 -0.71 -6.27
C LYS A 174 18.75 -1.39 -5.10
N TYR A 175 18.81 -0.70 -3.96
CA TYR A 175 19.45 -1.23 -2.77
C TYR A 175 18.75 -2.52 -2.29
N ASN A 176 17.44 -2.53 -2.24
CA ASN A 176 16.68 -3.69 -1.79
C ASN A 176 16.82 -4.87 -2.76
N LEU A 177 16.87 -4.63 -4.07
CA LEU A 177 17.12 -5.68 -5.07
C LEU A 177 18.52 -6.29 -4.90
N GLU A 178 19.56 -5.46 -4.75
CA GLU A 178 20.92 -5.93 -4.49
C GLU A 178 21.02 -6.74 -3.20
N PHE A 179 20.31 -6.29 -2.16
CA PHE A 179 20.22 -7.01 -0.90
C PHE A 179 19.56 -8.38 -1.10
N MET A 180 18.45 -8.48 -1.87
CA MET A 180 17.79 -9.76 -2.17
C MET A 180 18.72 -10.69 -2.97
N HIS A 181 19.44 -10.18 -3.96
CA HIS A 181 20.43 -10.97 -4.71
C HIS A 181 21.54 -11.53 -3.80
N SER A 182 22.03 -10.72 -2.87
CA SER A 182 23.02 -11.16 -1.88
C SER A 182 22.46 -12.24 -0.97
N LEU A 183 21.26 -12.06 -0.47
CA LEU A 183 20.55 -13.01 0.40
C LEU A 183 20.29 -14.33 -0.34
N ARG A 184 19.84 -14.29 -1.58
CA ARG A 184 19.59 -15.47 -2.41
C ARG A 184 20.86 -16.30 -2.64
N ARG A 185 22.00 -15.63 -2.94
CA ARG A 185 23.31 -16.33 -3.08
C ARG A 185 23.68 -17.08 -1.83
N THR A 186 23.41 -16.52 -0.68
CA THR A 186 23.73 -17.17 0.61
C THR A 186 22.74 -18.27 0.96
N LEU A 187 21.46 -18.11 0.65
CA LEU A 187 20.45 -19.14 0.84
C LEU A 187 20.66 -20.36 -0.08
N GLY A 188 21.41 -20.21 -1.17
CA GLY A 188 21.88 -21.31 -2.02
C GLY A 188 22.97 -22.18 -1.39
N GLY A 189 23.57 -21.76 -0.26
CA GLY A 189 24.57 -22.49 0.49
C GLY A 189 24.01 -23.62 1.37
N SER A 190 24.86 -24.14 2.28
CA SER A 190 24.47 -25.20 3.21
C SER A 190 23.39 -24.71 4.20
N ALA A 191 22.60 -25.67 4.79
CA ALA A 191 21.59 -25.34 5.79
C ALA A 191 22.17 -24.59 7.01
N LEU A 192 23.42 -24.88 7.37
CA LEU A 192 24.13 -24.24 8.47
C LEU A 192 24.49 -22.78 8.15
N ASP A 193 24.88 -22.49 6.90
CA ASP A 193 25.20 -21.13 6.45
C ASP A 193 23.94 -20.27 6.36
N LYS A 194 22.81 -20.88 5.93
CA LYS A 194 21.49 -20.24 5.92
C LYS A 194 21.08 -19.74 7.31
N THR A 195 21.23 -20.59 8.32
CA THR A 195 20.87 -20.24 9.71
C THR A 195 21.72 -19.11 10.25
N LYS A 196 23.04 -19.16 10.09
CA LYS A 196 23.97 -18.12 10.55
C LYS A 196 23.73 -16.75 9.93
N MET A 197 23.31 -16.70 8.67
CA MET A 197 23.05 -15.42 8.00
C MET A 197 21.71 -14.82 8.41
N LEU A 198 20.70 -15.65 8.59
CA LEU A 198 19.38 -15.19 9.04
C LEU A 198 19.38 -14.71 10.50
N GLU A 199 20.40 -15.09 11.28
CA GLU A 199 20.65 -14.56 12.62
C GLU A 199 21.27 -13.14 12.58
N LYS A 200 21.92 -12.76 11.49
CA LYS A 200 22.40 -11.37 11.32
C LYS A 200 21.23 -10.45 11.04
N ASP A 201 21.11 -9.42 11.86
CA ASP A 201 20.08 -8.39 11.76
C ASP A 201 20.35 -7.42 10.60
N VAL A 202 20.22 -7.92 9.36
CA VAL A 202 20.33 -7.10 8.14
C VAL A 202 18.93 -6.75 7.68
N ALA A 203 18.62 -5.48 7.63
CA ALA A 203 17.31 -4.98 7.26
C ALA A 203 17.34 -4.26 5.92
N PRO A 204 16.35 -4.45 5.03
CA PRO A 204 16.15 -3.56 3.90
C PRO A 204 15.81 -2.14 4.40
N THR A 205 15.94 -1.16 3.52
CA THR A 205 15.58 0.23 3.83
C THR A 205 14.14 0.32 4.34
N THR A 206 13.93 1.21 5.29
CA THR A 206 12.60 1.46 5.87
C THR A 206 11.63 1.98 4.82
N ALA A 207 10.36 1.60 4.93
CA ALA A 207 9.32 2.17 4.09
C ALA A 207 9.33 3.70 4.20
N LEU A 208 9.21 4.37 3.05
CA LEU A 208 9.06 5.82 2.97
C LEU A 208 7.88 6.29 3.84
N PRO A 209 7.95 7.49 4.44
CA PRO A 209 6.83 8.07 5.15
C PRO A 209 5.60 8.19 4.23
N PRO A 210 4.37 8.18 4.77
CA PRO A 210 3.17 8.40 3.98
C PRO A 210 3.25 9.74 3.26
N GLU A 211 3.00 9.73 1.96
CA GLU A 211 2.89 10.97 1.20
C GLU A 211 1.51 11.59 1.42
N LEU A 212 1.49 12.89 1.61
CA LEU A 212 0.25 13.66 1.56
C LEU A 212 -0.28 13.64 0.13
N VAL A 213 -1.60 13.47 0.00
CA VAL A 213 -2.29 13.68 -1.28
C VAL A 213 -2.19 15.18 -1.56
N GLY A 214 -1.38 15.52 -2.53
CA GLY A 214 -1.20 16.91 -3.00
C GLY A 214 -2.21 17.29 -4.08
#